data_ce68ba77334726bd256f8fac19788c4c
#
_entry.id   ce68ba77334726bd256f8fac19788c4c
#
_cell.length_a   1.000
_cell.length_b   1.000
_cell.length_c   1.000
_cell.angle_alpha   90.00
_cell.angle_beta   90.00
_cell.angle_gamma   90.00
#
_symmetry.space_group_name_H-M   'P 1'
#
loop_
_entity.id
_entity.type
_entity.pdbx_description
1 polymer ?
#
loop_
_entity_poly.entity_id
_entity_poly.type
_entity_poly.pdbx_seq_one_letter_code
_entity_poly.pdbx_strand_id
1 'polypeptide(L)'
;MIEAVGLTKRYGAKTAVYNLSFQVRPGTVTGFLGPNGSGKSTTMRMILGLDRPTAGHVTVGGHSFRRLPNAPRQVGALLDAKAVHGGRSARNHLLSLAQLSGIPAARVDEVLGVVGLQDVARRRSSGYSLGMGQRLGIAAALLGDPQVLLFDEPVNGLDPEGILWVRNLMKQLASEGRTVFVSSHLMSEMALTAEHLIVIGRGQLLSDMSVKDFISHNSADFARVRPAQSDPEAREKLVAALGEAGGQVLSEPDGALRVTGLPLPRISDLAHGSDVRLWELSPHQASLEEAYMRLTQGAVDYRSTADQLAGFAPPQQPGYGGQLYQPPVVPEVPTQGWYAPPPPGENPYAAQGGQAPAAAPAPVAVPAEAPVAAPDPTGRASDTASAAGMGGVGDGKTDTTDKDDR
;
A
#
# COMPACT_ATOMS: atom_id res chain seq x y z
N MET A 1 -12.10 -8.19 16.86
CA MET A 1 -12.91 -6.99 16.55
C MET A 1 -12.24 -5.77 17.16
N ILE A 2 -12.17 -4.66 16.40
CA ILE A 2 -11.74 -3.34 16.90
C ILE A 2 -12.96 -2.44 16.88
N GLU A 3 -13.13 -1.62 17.92
CA GLU A 3 -14.22 -0.67 18.03
C GLU A 3 -13.68 0.69 18.49
N ALA A 4 -13.95 1.73 17.74
CA ALA A 4 -13.60 3.13 18.07
C ALA A 4 -14.89 3.93 18.22
N VAL A 5 -15.00 4.72 19.31
CA VAL A 5 -16.18 5.54 19.61
C VAL A 5 -15.74 6.96 19.97
N GLY A 6 -16.14 7.91 19.13
CA GLY A 6 -15.86 9.33 19.33
C GLY A 6 -14.38 9.69 19.44
N LEU A 7 -13.51 8.87 18.79
CA LEU A 7 -12.07 8.94 18.95
C LEU A 7 -11.52 10.28 18.47
N THR A 8 -10.87 11.00 19.35
CA THR A 8 -10.32 12.35 19.07
C THR A 8 -8.87 12.44 19.56
N LYS A 9 -7.99 13.01 18.74
CA LYS A 9 -6.60 13.26 19.08
C LYS A 9 -6.17 14.66 18.69
N ARG A 10 -5.68 15.42 19.66
CA ARG A 10 -5.10 16.75 19.46
C ARG A 10 -3.63 16.74 19.91
N TYR A 11 -2.80 17.41 19.13
CA TYR A 11 -1.40 17.69 19.45
C TYR A 11 -1.24 19.22 19.50
N GLY A 12 -1.26 19.79 20.69
CA GLY A 12 -1.31 21.25 20.85
C GLY A 12 -2.55 21.85 20.16
N ALA A 13 -2.34 22.78 19.24
CA ALA A 13 -3.42 23.40 18.46
C ALA A 13 -3.94 22.54 17.31
N LYS A 14 -3.16 21.52 16.85
CA LYS A 14 -3.53 20.70 15.70
C LYS A 14 -4.39 19.51 16.12
N THR A 15 -5.58 19.38 15.52
CA THR A 15 -6.42 18.19 15.65
C THR A 15 -6.07 17.22 14.53
N ALA A 16 -5.55 16.04 14.89
CA ALA A 16 -5.15 15.00 13.94
C ALA A 16 -6.29 14.03 13.63
N VAL A 17 -7.16 13.76 14.62
CA VAL A 17 -8.35 12.91 14.49
C VAL A 17 -9.47 13.58 15.30
N TYR A 18 -10.68 13.62 14.76
CA TYR A 18 -11.83 14.27 15.38
C TYR A 18 -13.08 13.41 15.29
N ASN A 19 -13.63 13.03 16.43
CA ASN A 19 -14.90 12.31 16.60
C ASN A 19 -15.06 11.09 15.68
N LEU A 20 -13.99 10.28 15.55
CA LEU A 20 -13.95 9.14 14.66
C LEU A 20 -14.59 7.92 15.34
N SER A 21 -15.64 7.35 14.74
CA SER A 21 -16.32 6.14 15.20
C SER A 21 -16.40 5.13 14.07
N PHE A 22 -15.97 3.89 14.32
CA PHE A 22 -16.00 2.79 13.36
C PHE A 22 -15.81 1.44 14.04
N GLN A 23 -16.11 0.35 13.30
CA GLN A 23 -15.85 -1.01 13.74
C GLN A 23 -15.08 -1.79 12.68
N VAL A 24 -14.08 -2.59 13.11
CA VAL A 24 -13.38 -3.56 12.27
C VAL A 24 -13.77 -4.95 12.71
N ARG A 25 -14.44 -5.68 11.80
CA ARG A 25 -15.01 -7.01 12.08
C ARG A 25 -13.99 -8.11 11.80
N PRO A 26 -14.09 -9.26 12.50
CA PRO A 26 -13.31 -10.43 12.15
C PRO A 26 -13.79 -11.06 10.83
N GLY A 27 -12.92 -11.84 10.19
CA GLY A 27 -13.25 -12.60 8.99
C GLY A 27 -13.18 -11.78 7.69
N THR A 28 -12.82 -10.50 7.75
CA THR A 28 -12.72 -9.61 6.58
C THR A 28 -11.46 -8.76 6.65
N VAL A 29 -10.94 -8.39 5.48
CA VAL A 29 -9.91 -7.36 5.37
C VAL A 29 -10.61 -6.00 5.31
N THR A 30 -10.40 -5.17 6.33
CA THR A 30 -10.90 -3.79 6.36
C THR A 30 -9.79 -2.82 5.97
N GLY A 31 -10.01 -2.10 4.87
CA GLY A 31 -9.11 -1.05 4.38
C GLY A 31 -9.36 0.28 5.07
N PHE A 32 -8.31 0.95 5.50
CA PHE A 32 -8.35 2.28 6.10
C PHE A 32 -7.72 3.29 5.15
N LEU A 33 -8.55 3.97 4.38
CA LEU A 33 -8.15 4.86 3.31
C LEU A 33 -8.16 6.33 3.72
N GLY A 34 -7.24 7.08 3.15
CA GLY A 34 -7.18 8.52 3.31
C GLY A 34 -5.86 9.07 2.81
N PRO A 35 -5.79 10.38 2.48
CA PRO A 35 -4.54 11.00 2.03
C PRO A 35 -3.48 11.01 3.15
N ASN A 36 -2.25 11.36 2.80
CA ASN A 36 -1.21 11.55 3.80
C ASN A 36 -1.61 12.69 4.74
N GLY A 37 -1.40 12.47 6.05
CA GLY A 37 -1.81 13.42 7.08
C GLY A 37 -3.30 13.37 7.47
N SER A 38 -4.12 12.48 6.91
CA SER A 38 -5.54 12.33 7.27
C SER A 38 -5.80 11.74 8.66
N GLY A 39 -4.77 11.22 9.34
CA GLY A 39 -4.90 10.66 10.68
C GLY A 39 -4.80 9.14 10.78
N LYS A 40 -4.51 8.41 9.68
CA LYS A 40 -4.41 6.93 9.65
C LYS A 40 -3.46 6.38 10.71
N SER A 41 -2.19 6.72 10.62
CA SER A 41 -1.17 6.24 11.58
C SER A 41 -1.45 6.69 13.00
N THR A 42 -1.99 7.91 13.20
CA THR A 42 -2.42 8.39 14.52
C THR A 42 -3.52 7.50 15.10
N THR A 43 -4.50 7.13 14.30
CA THR A 43 -5.58 6.23 14.71
C THR A 43 -5.03 4.84 15.07
N MET A 44 -4.17 4.26 14.25
CA MET A 44 -3.54 2.97 14.55
C MET A 44 -2.70 3.01 15.84
N ARG A 45 -1.97 4.09 16.07
CA ARG A 45 -1.22 4.30 17.31
C ARG A 45 -2.14 4.39 18.54
N MET A 46 -3.32 4.99 18.40
CA MET A 46 -4.31 5.02 19.49
C MET A 46 -4.92 3.65 19.77
N ILE A 47 -5.21 2.84 18.71
CA ILE A 47 -5.69 1.46 18.87
C ILE A 47 -4.68 0.63 19.68
N LEU A 48 -3.39 0.78 19.40
CA LEU A 48 -2.30 0.10 20.09
C LEU A 48 -1.90 0.73 21.44
N GLY A 49 -2.63 1.75 21.89
CA GLY A 49 -2.36 2.43 23.16
C GLY A 49 -1.01 3.16 23.21
N LEU A 50 -0.34 3.35 22.07
CA LEU A 50 0.91 4.12 21.94
C LEU A 50 0.64 5.61 22.13
N ASP A 51 -0.49 6.09 21.63
CA ASP A 51 -0.98 7.45 21.84
C ASP A 51 -2.29 7.41 22.64
N ARG A 52 -2.37 8.25 23.67
CA ARG A 52 -3.61 8.38 24.45
C ARG A 52 -4.59 9.28 23.68
N PRO A 53 -5.85 8.87 23.45
CA PRO A 53 -6.89 9.75 22.93
C PRO A 53 -7.08 10.99 23.80
N THR A 54 -7.42 12.12 23.17
CA THR A 54 -7.84 13.35 23.89
C THR A 54 -9.29 13.23 24.35
N ALA A 55 -10.14 12.58 23.52
CA ALA A 55 -11.52 12.24 23.86
C ALA A 55 -11.92 10.93 23.13
N GLY A 56 -13.02 10.31 23.56
CA GLY A 56 -13.47 9.03 23.05
C GLY A 56 -12.60 7.89 23.56
N HIS A 57 -12.84 6.69 23.02
CA HIS A 57 -12.09 5.49 23.36
C HIS A 57 -12.02 4.51 22.19
N VAL A 58 -11.09 3.57 22.29
CA VAL A 58 -10.96 2.47 21.36
C VAL A 58 -10.70 1.18 22.13
N THR A 59 -11.32 0.09 21.67
CA THR A 59 -11.17 -1.24 22.25
C THR A 59 -10.79 -2.27 21.20
N VAL A 60 -10.09 -3.31 21.67
CA VAL A 60 -9.78 -4.53 20.90
C VAL A 60 -10.36 -5.68 21.70
N GLY A 61 -11.29 -6.43 21.11
CA GLY A 61 -11.98 -7.50 21.82
C GLY A 61 -12.74 -7.01 23.08
N GLY A 62 -13.24 -5.77 23.06
CA GLY A 62 -13.95 -5.16 24.19
C GLY A 62 -13.05 -4.54 25.27
N HIS A 63 -11.73 -4.65 25.16
CA HIS A 63 -10.77 -4.13 26.13
C HIS A 63 -9.87 -3.06 25.51
N SER A 64 -9.46 -2.05 26.29
CA SER A 64 -8.40 -1.15 25.85
C SER A 64 -7.09 -1.94 25.73
N PHE A 65 -6.25 -1.62 24.72
CA PHE A 65 -4.99 -2.33 24.45
C PHE A 65 -4.12 -2.51 25.70
N ARG A 66 -4.04 -1.48 26.55
CA ARG A 66 -3.24 -1.51 27.80
C ARG A 66 -3.75 -2.49 28.86
N ARG A 67 -5.01 -2.94 28.73
CA ARG A 67 -5.63 -3.91 29.65
C ARG A 67 -5.70 -5.32 29.06
N LEU A 68 -5.21 -5.51 27.83
CA LEU A 68 -5.16 -6.83 27.22
C LEU A 68 -4.12 -7.70 27.92
N PRO A 69 -4.51 -8.87 28.45
CA PRO A 69 -3.54 -9.82 28.95
C PRO A 69 -2.72 -10.37 27.80
N ASN A 70 -1.39 -10.32 27.92
CA ASN A 70 -0.46 -10.79 26.89
C ASN A 70 -0.81 -10.22 25.49
N ALA A 71 -0.85 -8.88 25.38
CA ALA A 71 -1.25 -8.17 24.17
C ALA A 71 -0.57 -8.67 22.87
N PRO A 72 0.74 -9.06 22.85
CA PRO A 72 1.40 -9.58 21.65
C PRO A 72 0.82 -10.90 21.10
N ARG A 73 0.09 -11.66 21.93
CA ARG A 73 -0.65 -12.86 21.48
C ARG A 73 -2.05 -12.57 21.00
N GLN A 74 -2.55 -11.36 21.20
CA GLN A 74 -3.90 -10.96 20.78
C GLN A 74 -3.87 -10.00 19.62
N VAL A 75 -2.84 -9.13 19.56
CA VAL A 75 -2.70 -8.06 18.56
C VAL A 75 -1.30 -8.08 17.99
N GLY A 76 -1.21 -8.26 16.68
CA GLY A 76 0.01 -8.05 15.90
C GLY A 76 -0.07 -6.74 15.13
N ALA A 77 1.04 -6.01 15.06
CA ALA A 77 1.05 -4.74 14.34
C ALA A 77 2.36 -4.50 13.59
N LEU A 78 2.23 -3.95 12.39
CA LEU A 78 3.31 -3.36 11.61
C LEU A 78 2.98 -1.88 11.42
N LEU A 79 3.68 -0.99 12.13
CA LEU A 79 3.54 0.46 11.98
C LEU A 79 4.72 1.10 11.24
N ASP A 80 5.91 0.51 11.39
CA ASP A 80 7.13 0.99 10.73
C ASP A 80 8.07 -0.19 10.47
N ALA A 81 8.30 -0.51 9.22
CA ALA A 81 9.23 -1.56 8.81
C ALA A 81 10.70 -1.25 9.16
N LYS A 82 11.03 0.03 9.42
CA LYS A 82 12.37 0.47 9.82
C LYS A 82 12.62 0.37 11.32
N ALA A 83 11.64 -0.03 12.13
CA ALA A 83 11.75 -0.13 13.58
C ALA A 83 12.65 -1.28 14.06
N VAL A 84 13.43 -1.90 13.17
CA VAL A 84 14.37 -2.98 13.46
C VAL A 84 15.78 -2.43 13.65
N HIS A 85 16.44 -2.80 14.77
CA HIS A 85 17.83 -2.40 15.01
C HIS A 85 18.77 -3.07 14.01
N GLY A 86 19.43 -2.29 13.14
CA GLY A 86 20.25 -2.77 12.02
C GLY A 86 21.40 -3.72 12.40
N GLY A 87 21.89 -3.65 13.62
CA GLY A 87 22.94 -4.55 14.15
C GLY A 87 22.47 -5.96 14.49
N ARG A 88 21.17 -6.21 14.59
CA ARG A 88 20.60 -7.54 14.90
C ARG A 88 20.29 -8.31 13.61
N SER A 89 20.39 -9.64 13.68
CA SER A 89 19.82 -10.48 12.63
C SER A 89 18.31 -10.58 12.78
N ALA A 90 17.59 -10.91 11.70
CA ALA A 90 16.14 -11.11 11.74
C ALA A 90 15.73 -12.14 12.80
N ARG A 91 16.41 -13.28 12.84
CA ARG A 91 16.14 -14.32 13.84
C ARG A 91 16.35 -13.82 15.28
N ASN A 92 17.43 -13.10 15.56
CA ASN A 92 17.69 -12.57 16.91
C ASN A 92 16.72 -11.44 17.27
N HIS A 93 16.28 -10.64 16.30
CA HIS A 93 15.22 -9.64 16.52
C HIS A 93 13.92 -10.31 16.95
N LEU A 94 13.42 -11.28 16.18
CA LEU A 94 12.20 -12.01 16.49
C LEU A 94 12.33 -12.82 17.78
N LEU A 95 13.49 -13.44 18.03
CA LEU A 95 13.75 -14.19 19.26
C LEU A 95 13.66 -13.29 20.50
N SER A 96 14.19 -12.06 20.43
CA SER A 96 14.07 -11.11 21.54
C SER A 96 12.61 -10.71 21.81
N LEU A 97 11.79 -10.53 20.78
CA LEU A 97 10.36 -10.25 20.92
C LEU A 97 9.60 -11.47 21.49
N ALA A 98 9.93 -12.66 21.02
CA ALA A 98 9.33 -13.91 21.51
C ALA A 98 9.61 -14.13 22.99
N GLN A 99 10.85 -13.93 23.43
CA GLN A 99 11.24 -14.06 24.85
C GLN A 99 10.52 -13.05 25.75
N LEU A 100 10.41 -11.78 25.32
CA LEU A 100 9.69 -10.74 26.05
C LEU A 100 8.19 -11.04 26.19
N SER A 101 7.62 -11.82 25.28
CA SER A 101 6.19 -12.12 25.20
C SER A 101 5.85 -13.55 25.65
N GLY A 102 6.83 -14.31 26.14
CA GLY A 102 6.65 -15.72 26.55
C GLY A 102 6.24 -16.63 25.37
N ILE A 103 6.69 -16.32 24.16
CA ILE A 103 6.42 -17.09 22.93
C ILE A 103 7.56 -18.09 22.73
N PRO A 104 7.26 -19.37 22.40
CA PRO A 104 8.29 -20.37 22.15
C PRO A 104 9.24 -19.99 21.00
N ALA A 105 10.54 -20.30 21.15
CA ALA A 105 11.54 -19.99 20.13
C ALA A 105 11.29 -20.67 18.76
N ALA A 106 10.63 -21.83 18.77
CA ALA A 106 10.24 -22.54 17.53
C ALA A 106 9.35 -21.65 16.62
N ARG A 107 8.47 -20.84 17.23
CA ARG A 107 7.59 -19.92 16.46
C ARG A 107 8.38 -18.90 15.64
N VAL A 108 9.59 -18.55 16.04
CA VAL A 108 10.46 -17.64 15.27
C VAL A 108 10.82 -18.24 13.91
N ASP A 109 11.20 -19.51 13.88
CA ASP A 109 11.58 -20.18 12.64
C ASP A 109 10.36 -20.42 11.74
N GLU A 110 9.17 -20.69 12.32
CA GLU A 110 7.90 -20.79 11.58
C GLU A 110 7.53 -19.47 10.88
N VAL A 111 7.51 -18.35 11.60
CA VAL A 111 7.14 -17.06 10.98
C VAL A 111 8.18 -16.58 9.97
N LEU A 112 9.46 -16.90 10.15
CA LEU A 112 10.50 -16.65 9.15
C LEU A 112 10.24 -17.44 7.86
N GLY A 113 9.75 -18.68 7.98
CA GLY A 113 9.30 -19.49 6.84
C GLY A 113 8.11 -18.86 6.13
N VAL A 114 7.08 -18.43 6.88
CA VAL A 114 5.87 -17.78 6.31
C VAL A 114 6.22 -16.56 5.47
N VAL A 115 7.18 -15.74 5.91
CA VAL A 115 7.57 -14.52 5.19
C VAL A 115 8.71 -14.72 4.19
N GLY A 116 9.24 -15.95 4.05
CA GLY A 116 10.31 -16.27 3.10
C GLY A 116 11.67 -15.66 3.45
N LEU A 117 11.99 -15.52 4.74
CA LEU A 117 13.26 -14.97 5.23
C LEU A 117 14.17 -16.01 5.91
N GLN A 118 13.85 -17.31 5.85
CA GLN A 118 14.58 -18.39 6.51
C GLN A 118 16.05 -18.43 6.12
N ASP A 119 16.37 -18.29 4.82
CA ASP A 119 17.72 -18.42 4.28
C ASP A 119 18.64 -17.24 4.67
N VAL A 120 18.03 -16.10 4.94
CA VAL A 120 18.75 -14.88 5.31
C VAL A 120 18.56 -14.49 6.79
N ALA A 121 17.86 -15.32 7.58
CA ALA A 121 17.48 -15.05 8.95
C ALA A 121 18.63 -14.71 9.90
N ARG A 122 19.83 -15.22 9.62
CA ARG A 122 21.06 -14.99 10.41
C ARG A 122 21.86 -13.75 9.97
N ARG A 123 21.55 -13.16 8.80
CA ARG A 123 22.18 -11.94 8.31
C ARG A 123 21.69 -10.73 9.11
N ARG A 124 22.55 -9.72 9.28
CA ARG A 124 22.19 -8.46 9.94
C ARG A 124 21.13 -7.72 9.11
N SER A 125 20.12 -7.17 9.78
CA SER A 125 19.01 -6.45 9.14
C SER A 125 19.43 -5.14 8.46
N SER A 126 20.60 -4.58 8.80
CA SER A 126 21.18 -3.43 8.10
C SER A 126 21.46 -3.69 6.61
N GLY A 127 21.64 -4.96 6.23
CA GLY A 127 21.84 -5.38 4.83
C GLY A 127 20.54 -5.84 4.12
N TYR A 128 19.38 -5.61 4.73
CA TYR A 128 18.10 -5.97 4.12
C TYR A 128 17.63 -4.90 3.14
N SER A 129 17.01 -5.34 2.04
CA SER A 129 16.23 -4.44 1.19
C SER A 129 15.01 -3.92 1.94
N LEU A 130 14.38 -2.87 1.42
CA LEU A 130 13.14 -2.33 2.01
C LEU A 130 12.07 -3.42 2.10
N GLY A 131 11.90 -4.23 1.04
CA GLY A 131 10.95 -5.35 1.02
C GLY A 131 11.27 -6.43 2.05
N MET A 132 12.54 -6.77 2.25
CA MET A 132 12.94 -7.71 3.32
C MET A 132 12.65 -7.13 4.71
N GLY A 133 12.84 -5.83 4.91
CA GLY A 133 12.46 -5.13 6.14
C GLY A 133 10.97 -5.21 6.40
N GLN A 134 10.16 -5.00 5.36
CA GLN A 134 8.70 -5.10 5.42
C GLN A 134 8.25 -6.51 5.80
N ARG A 135 8.80 -7.54 5.14
CA ARG A 135 8.54 -8.94 5.47
C ARG A 135 8.93 -9.30 6.90
N LEU A 136 10.05 -8.75 7.41
CA LEU A 136 10.46 -8.94 8.81
C LEU A 136 9.48 -8.28 9.80
N GLY A 137 8.98 -7.09 9.47
CA GLY A 137 7.95 -6.43 10.27
C GLY A 137 6.63 -7.21 10.30
N ILE A 138 6.22 -7.80 9.17
CA ILE A 138 5.07 -8.72 9.11
C ILE A 138 5.32 -9.96 9.94
N ALA A 139 6.54 -10.56 9.90
CA ALA A 139 6.90 -11.70 10.75
C ALA A 139 6.78 -11.36 12.24
N ALA A 140 7.21 -10.16 12.64
CA ALA A 140 7.06 -9.69 14.02
C ALA A 140 5.58 -9.54 14.41
N ALA A 141 4.74 -9.04 13.52
CA ALA A 141 3.29 -8.94 13.74
C ALA A 141 2.62 -10.33 13.88
N LEU A 142 3.10 -11.33 13.15
CA LEU A 142 2.55 -12.70 13.18
C LEU A 142 3.11 -13.57 14.33
N LEU A 143 4.15 -13.11 15.03
CA LEU A 143 4.92 -13.90 15.99
C LEU A 143 4.05 -14.49 17.10
N GLY A 144 3.11 -13.70 17.65
CA GLY A 144 2.22 -14.10 18.74
C GLY A 144 1.01 -14.91 18.30
N ASP A 145 0.86 -15.22 17.02
CA ASP A 145 -0.35 -15.83 16.43
C ASP A 145 -1.64 -15.06 16.75
N PRO A 146 -1.67 -13.74 16.52
CA PRO A 146 -2.71 -12.87 17.02
C PRO A 146 -4.03 -13.00 16.25
N GLN A 147 -5.13 -12.75 16.94
CA GLN A 147 -6.47 -12.70 16.33
C GLN A 147 -6.78 -11.34 15.66
N VAL A 148 -6.01 -10.31 15.98
CA VAL A 148 -6.17 -8.95 15.43
C VAL A 148 -4.85 -8.49 14.84
N LEU A 149 -4.86 -8.04 13.61
CA LEU A 149 -3.70 -7.61 12.86
C LEU A 149 -3.91 -6.18 12.32
N LEU A 150 -2.94 -5.32 12.59
CA LEU A 150 -2.88 -3.94 12.10
C LEU A 150 -1.66 -3.75 11.21
N PHE A 151 -1.87 -3.32 9.98
CA PHE A 151 -0.80 -3.07 9.03
C PHE A 151 -0.88 -1.62 8.53
N ASP A 152 0.12 -0.81 8.85
CA ASP A 152 0.24 0.56 8.33
C ASP A 152 1.13 0.55 7.07
N GLU A 153 0.51 0.78 5.91
CA GLU A 153 1.17 0.82 4.60
C GLU A 153 2.05 -0.42 4.29
N PRO A 154 1.54 -1.67 4.43
CA PRO A 154 2.35 -2.88 4.39
C PRO A 154 2.96 -3.18 3.01
N VAL A 155 2.45 -2.59 1.95
CA VAL A 155 2.91 -2.82 0.56
C VAL A 155 3.93 -1.80 0.08
N ASN A 156 4.21 -0.77 0.88
CA ASN A 156 5.13 0.28 0.49
C ASN A 156 6.55 -0.24 0.27
N GLY A 157 7.08 0.02 -0.94
CA GLY A 157 8.44 -0.35 -1.31
C GLY A 157 8.65 -1.83 -1.59
N LEU A 158 7.57 -2.58 -1.80
CA LEU A 158 7.60 -3.92 -2.33
C LEU A 158 7.54 -3.89 -3.87
N ASP A 159 8.13 -4.91 -4.47
CA ASP A 159 7.94 -5.25 -5.88
C ASP A 159 6.54 -5.85 -6.13
N PRO A 160 6.08 -5.98 -7.37
CA PRO A 160 4.76 -6.51 -7.70
C PRO A 160 4.48 -7.90 -7.09
N GLU A 161 5.51 -8.78 -7.05
CA GLU A 161 5.39 -10.10 -6.44
C GLU A 161 5.20 -10.01 -4.92
N GLY A 162 5.94 -9.12 -4.27
CA GLY A 162 5.79 -8.83 -2.83
C GLY A 162 4.43 -8.26 -2.48
N ILE A 163 3.89 -7.37 -3.31
CA ILE A 163 2.53 -6.82 -3.15
C ILE A 163 1.49 -7.94 -3.23
N LEU A 164 1.58 -8.80 -4.27
CA LEU A 164 0.68 -9.93 -4.44
C LEU A 164 0.75 -10.89 -3.24
N TRP A 165 1.96 -11.18 -2.75
CA TRP A 165 2.18 -12.02 -1.58
C TRP A 165 1.51 -11.44 -0.32
N VAL A 166 1.71 -10.15 -0.02
CA VAL A 166 1.08 -9.48 1.15
C VAL A 166 -0.44 -9.51 1.03
N ARG A 167 -0.99 -9.24 -0.16
CA ARG A 167 -2.43 -9.31 -0.43
C ARG A 167 -3.00 -10.70 -0.10
N ASN A 168 -2.37 -11.75 -0.64
CA ASN A 168 -2.80 -13.13 -0.41
C ASN A 168 -2.70 -13.51 1.07
N LEU A 169 -1.63 -13.10 1.76
CA LEU A 169 -1.46 -13.31 3.20
C LEU A 169 -2.60 -12.66 4.00
N MET A 170 -2.93 -11.39 3.72
CA MET A 170 -4.02 -10.70 4.43
C MET A 170 -5.37 -11.36 4.21
N LYS A 171 -5.68 -11.78 2.98
CA LYS A 171 -6.91 -12.52 2.66
C LYS A 171 -6.97 -13.88 3.35
N GLN A 172 -5.86 -14.61 3.38
CA GLN A 172 -5.76 -15.86 4.09
C GLN A 172 -6.03 -15.69 5.58
N LEU A 173 -5.36 -14.72 6.23
CA LEU A 173 -5.55 -14.44 7.66
C LEU A 173 -6.99 -14.05 7.98
N ALA A 174 -7.63 -13.27 7.12
CA ALA A 174 -9.06 -12.94 7.27
C ALA A 174 -9.95 -14.19 7.10
N SER A 175 -9.68 -15.05 6.11
CA SER A 175 -10.45 -16.29 5.90
C SER A 175 -10.34 -17.27 7.07
N GLU A 176 -9.26 -17.19 7.86
CA GLU A 176 -9.08 -17.90 9.14
C GLU A 176 -9.93 -17.31 10.30
N GLY A 177 -10.72 -16.25 10.03
CA GLY A 177 -11.57 -15.57 11.01
C GLY A 177 -10.86 -14.45 11.78
N ARG A 178 -9.61 -14.10 11.43
CA ARG A 178 -8.88 -13.01 12.10
C ARG A 178 -9.41 -11.64 11.66
N THR A 179 -9.21 -10.65 12.50
CA THR A 179 -9.49 -9.25 12.19
C THR A 179 -8.26 -8.65 11.51
N VAL A 180 -8.39 -8.24 10.26
CA VAL A 180 -7.29 -7.60 9.50
C VAL A 180 -7.65 -6.16 9.19
N PHE A 181 -6.86 -5.23 9.73
CA PHE A 181 -7.02 -3.79 9.52
C PHE A 181 -5.78 -3.21 8.85
N VAL A 182 -5.93 -2.72 7.63
CA VAL A 182 -4.82 -2.29 6.80
C VAL A 182 -5.00 -0.86 6.32
N SER A 183 -4.01 0.01 6.57
CA SER A 183 -3.98 1.33 5.96
C SER A 183 -3.28 1.28 4.59
N SER A 184 -3.76 2.08 3.66
CA SER A 184 -3.06 2.34 2.40
C SER A 184 -3.47 3.69 1.82
N HIS A 185 -2.60 4.25 0.99
CA HIS A 185 -2.91 5.33 0.08
C HIS A 185 -3.04 4.84 -1.38
N LEU A 186 -2.74 3.56 -1.65
CA LEU A 186 -2.85 2.93 -2.97
C LEU A 186 -4.24 2.31 -3.13
N MET A 187 -5.10 3.00 -3.88
CA MET A 187 -6.51 2.62 -4.01
C MET A 187 -6.70 1.39 -4.87
N SER A 188 -5.92 1.23 -5.93
CA SER A 188 -5.93 0.04 -6.78
C SER A 188 -5.62 -1.23 -5.99
N GLU A 189 -4.62 -1.18 -5.09
CA GLU A 189 -4.29 -2.31 -4.24
C GLU A 189 -5.38 -2.60 -3.21
N MET A 190 -5.98 -1.54 -2.66
CA MET A 190 -7.06 -1.67 -1.69
C MET A 190 -8.33 -2.27 -2.31
N ALA A 191 -8.68 -1.88 -3.54
CA ALA A 191 -9.79 -2.48 -4.28
C ALA A 191 -9.65 -3.99 -4.49
N LEU A 192 -8.40 -4.48 -4.62
CA LEU A 192 -8.11 -5.90 -4.81
C LEU A 192 -7.95 -6.69 -3.50
N THR A 193 -7.82 -5.99 -2.36
CA THR A 193 -7.46 -6.60 -1.07
C THR A 193 -8.59 -6.56 -0.07
N ALA A 194 -9.24 -5.42 0.10
CA ALA A 194 -10.25 -5.19 1.12
C ALA A 194 -11.66 -5.59 0.66
N GLU A 195 -12.48 -6.07 1.58
CA GLU A 195 -13.92 -6.24 1.40
C GLU A 195 -14.71 -5.06 1.98
N HIS A 196 -14.18 -4.39 2.99
CA HIS A 196 -14.80 -3.26 3.68
C HIS A 196 -13.85 -2.07 3.73
N LEU A 197 -14.37 -0.85 3.64
CA LEU A 197 -13.61 0.39 3.64
C LEU A 197 -14.08 1.34 4.74
N ILE A 198 -13.10 1.89 5.43
CA ILE A 198 -13.25 3.05 6.30
C ILE A 198 -12.42 4.17 5.66
N VAL A 199 -13.10 5.19 5.15
CA VAL A 199 -12.46 6.32 4.46
C VAL A 199 -12.42 7.52 5.37
N ILE A 200 -11.24 8.10 5.56
CA ILE A 200 -11.05 9.29 6.38
C ILE A 200 -10.44 10.46 5.60
N GLY A 201 -10.90 11.66 5.94
CA GLY A 201 -10.35 12.91 5.44
C GLY A 201 -10.25 13.94 6.56
N ARG A 202 -9.14 14.66 6.68
CA ARG A 202 -8.91 15.69 7.73
C ARG A 202 -9.23 15.21 9.15
N GLY A 203 -8.95 13.94 9.43
CA GLY A 203 -9.19 13.34 10.74
C GLY A 203 -10.63 12.93 11.02
N GLN A 204 -11.53 13.01 10.06
CA GLN A 204 -12.95 12.67 10.19
C GLN A 204 -13.34 11.49 9.30
N LEU A 205 -14.38 10.76 9.69
CA LEU A 205 -14.97 9.69 8.88
C LEU A 205 -15.70 10.30 7.68
N LEU A 206 -15.39 9.83 6.49
CA LEU A 206 -16.09 10.18 5.25
C LEU A 206 -17.01 9.05 4.78
N SER A 207 -16.60 7.79 4.98
CA SER A 207 -17.38 6.62 4.58
C SER A 207 -16.97 5.40 5.39
N ASP A 208 -17.95 4.51 5.67
CA ASP A 208 -17.78 3.21 6.35
C ASP A 208 -18.75 2.23 5.72
N MET A 209 -18.30 1.47 4.70
CA MET A 209 -19.14 0.54 3.92
C MET A 209 -18.33 -0.50 3.16
N SER A 210 -18.99 -1.44 2.48
CA SER A 210 -18.29 -2.41 1.63
C SER A 210 -17.60 -1.71 0.44
N VAL A 211 -16.53 -2.33 -0.10
CA VAL A 211 -15.86 -1.83 -1.32
C VAL A 211 -16.83 -1.69 -2.48
N LYS A 212 -17.73 -2.68 -2.65
CA LYS A 212 -18.72 -2.70 -3.72
C LYS A 212 -19.72 -1.54 -3.60
N ASP A 213 -20.26 -1.34 -2.40
CA ASP A 213 -21.20 -0.25 -2.16
C ASP A 213 -20.52 1.11 -2.33
N PHE A 214 -19.27 1.24 -1.87
CA PHE A 214 -18.50 2.46 -2.02
C PHE A 214 -18.31 2.84 -3.49
N ILE A 215 -17.94 1.88 -4.33
CA ILE A 215 -17.77 2.09 -5.77
C ILE A 215 -19.12 2.45 -6.39
N SER A 216 -20.17 1.68 -6.14
CA SER A 216 -21.49 1.89 -6.75
C SER A 216 -22.15 3.21 -6.37
N HIS A 217 -21.91 3.71 -5.13
CA HIS A 217 -22.46 5.00 -4.69
C HIS A 217 -21.70 6.21 -5.21
N ASN A 218 -20.40 6.06 -5.45
CA ASN A 218 -19.52 7.19 -5.77
C ASN A 218 -18.96 7.14 -7.20
N SER A 219 -19.17 6.09 -7.96
CA SER A 219 -18.75 5.97 -9.35
C SER A 219 -19.78 5.19 -10.14
N ALA A 220 -19.81 5.39 -11.45
CA ALA A 220 -20.66 4.65 -12.36
C ALA A 220 -19.82 4.16 -13.55
N ASP A 221 -20.18 3.00 -14.07
CA ASP A 221 -19.62 2.53 -15.35
C ASP A 221 -19.95 3.53 -16.45
N PHE A 222 -19.00 3.79 -17.33
CA PHE A 222 -19.20 4.67 -18.47
C PHE A 222 -18.49 4.13 -19.72
N ALA A 223 -18.97 4.56 -20.86
CA ALA A 223 -18.28 4.39 -22.12
C ALA A 223 -17.48 5.65 -22.44
N ARG A 224 -16.21 5.49 -22.78
CA ARG A 224 -15.42 6.56 -23.36
C ARG A 224 -15.55 6.50 -24.86
N VAL A 225 -16.02 7.60 -25.43
CA VAL A 225 -16.36 7.72 -26.84
C VAL A 225 -15.58 8.87 -27.45
N ARG A 226 -14.78 8.60 -28.47
CA ARG A 226 -14.04 9.64 -29.18
C ARG A 226 -14.44 9.64 -30.64
N PRO A 227 -15.13 10.70 -31.14
CA PRO A 227 -15.38 10.86 -32.55
C PRO A 227 -14.08 10.97 -33.37
N ALA A 228 -14.03 10.36 -34.54
CA ALA A 228 -12.88 10.42 -35.45
C ALA A 228 -12.75 11.78 -36.14
N GLN A 229 -13.83 12.50 -36.24
CA GLN A 229 -13.88 13.81 -36.90
C GLN A 229 -13.81 14.89 -35.82
N SER A 230 -12.94 15.87 -36.06
CA SER A 230 -12.87 17.09 -35.24
C SER A 230 -14.00 18.09 -35.61
N ASP A 231 -15.02 17.62 -36.34
CA ASP A 231 -16.16 18.42 -36.75
C ASP A 231 -17.10 18.67 -35.56
N PRO A 232 -17.30 19.93 -35.16
CA PRO A 232 -18.17 20.29 -34.05
C PRO A 232 -19.63 19.85 -34.28
N GLU A 233 -20.15 19.94 -35.55
CA GLU A 233 -21.53 19.55 -35.85
C GLU A 233 -21.76 18.04 -35.68
N ALA A 234 -20.83 17.21 -36.16
CA ALA A 234 -20.89 15.77 -35.96
C ALA A 234 -20.88 15.38 -34.49
N ARG A 235 -20.06 16.08 -33.69
CA ARG A 235 -20.01 15.87 -32.24
C ARG A 235 -21.33 16.26 -31.58
N GLU A 236 -21.90 17.41 -31.91
CA GLU A 236 -23.19 17.86 -31.35
C GLU A 236 -24.32 16.92 -31.71
N LYS A 237 -24.39 16.43 -32.98
CA LYS A 237 -25.34 15.41 -33.39
C LYS A 237 -25.24 14.12 -32.57
N LEU A 238 -24.01 13.66 -32.33
CA LEU A 238 -23.80 12.46 -31.51
C LEU A 238 -24.23 12.70 -30.05
N VAL A 239 -23.87 13.84 -29.45
CA VAL A 239 -24.27 14.19 -28.10
C VAL A 239 -25.79 14.26 -27.95
N ALA A 240 -26.48 14.86 -28.93
CA ALA A 240 -27.95 14.92 -28.95
C ALA A 240 -28.57 13.52 -29.04
N ALA A 241 -28.11 12.69 -29.99
CA ALA A 241 -28.60 11.32 -30.15
C ALA A 241 -28.38 10.44 -28.92
N LEU A 242 -27.23 10.57 -28.25
CA LEU A 242 -26.95 9.86 -27.00
C LEU A 242 -27.82 10.35 -25.84
N GLY A 243 -28.08 11.65 -25.77
CA GLY A 243 -28.97 12.26 -24.79
C GLY A 243 -30.43 11.85 -24.95
N GLU A 244 -30.96 11.85 -26.20
CA GLU A 244 -32.31 11.40 -26.53
C GLU A 244 -32.52 9.92 -26.20
N ALA A 245 -31.47 9.10 -26.33
CA ALA A 245 -31.52 7.70 -25.98
C ALA A 245 -31.43 7.43 -24.44
N GLY A 246 -31.36 8.49 -23.61
CA GLY A 246 -31.31 8.41 -22.16
C GLY A 246 -29.89 8.33 -21.58
N GLY A 247 -28.86 8.55 -22.41
CA GLY A 247 -27.46 8.64 -21.94
C GLY A 247 -27.15 9.98 -21.31
N GLN A 248 -26.36 9.98 -20.24
CA GLN A 248 -25.74 11.19 -19.72
C GLN A 248 -24.38 11.37 -20.36
N VAL A 249 -24.17 12.49 -21.03
CA VAL A 249 -22.94 12.78 -21.77
C VAL A 249 -22.18 13.91 -21.13
N LEU A 250 -20.91 13.66 -20.77
CA LEU A 250 -19.96 14.66 -20.27
C LEU A 250 -18.78 14.78 -21.24
N SER A 251 -18.41 16.01 -21.58
CA SER A 251 -17.22 16.27 -22.41
C SER A 251 -15.98 16.26 -21.57
N GLU A 252 -14.95 15.51 -21.99
CA GLU A 252 -13.62 15.50 -21.38
C GLU A 252 -12.70 16.57 -22.01
N PRO A 253 -11.69 17.07 -21.31
CA PRO A 253 -10.79 18.13 -21.81
C PRO A 253 -10.02 17.74 -23.09
N ASP A 254 -9.81 16.45 -23.32
CA ASP A 254 -9.11 15.89 -24.48
C ASP A 254 -10.04 15.66 -25.71
N GLY A 255 -11.31 16.12 -25.61
CA GLY A 255 -12.29 16.00 -26.67
C GLY A 255 -13.07 14.69 -26.69
N ALA A 256 -12.78 13.72 -25.82
CA ALA A 256 -13.60 12.53 -25.67
C ALA A 256 -14.94 12.84 -24.97
N LEU A 257 -15.90 11.97 -25.14
CA LEU A 257 -17.18 12.00 -24.46
C LEU A 257 -17.24 10.85 -23.45
N ARG A 258 -17.63 11.15 -22.24
CA ARG A 258 -17.97 10.17 -21.21
C ARG A 258 -19.47 9.95 -21.23
N VAL A 259 -19.90 8.73 -21.53
CA VAL A 259 -21.31 8.37 -21.68
C VAL A 259 -21.68 7.37 -20.61
N THR A 260 -22.68 7.70 -19.79
CA THR A 260 -23.24 6.80 -18.77
C THR A 260 -24.70 6.46 -19.12
N GLY A 261 -25.17 5.29 -18.64
CA GLY A 261 -26.56 4.88 -18.81
C GLY A 261 -26.89 4.16 -20.14
N LEU A 262 -25.91 4.03 -21.03
CA LEU A 262 -26.10 3.31 -22.30
C LEU A 262 -25.08 2.18 -22.47
N PRO A 263 -25.49 1.01 -22.99
CA PRO A 263 -24.56 -0.07 -23.32
C PRO A 263 -23.77 0.25 -24.59
N LEU A 264 -22.52 -0.24 -24.70
CA LEU A 264 -21.64 0.02 -25.84
C LEU A 264 -22.27 -0.27 -27.24
N PRO A 265 -22.97 -1.41 -27.46
CA PRO A 265 -23.58 -1.65 -28.74
C PRO A 265 -24.58 -0.53 -29.14
N ARG A 266 -25.38 -0.06 -28.18
CA ARG A 266 -26.32 1.03 -28.42
C ARG A 266 -25.64 2.34 -28.76
N ILE A 267 -24.52 2.64 -28.11
CA ILE A 267 -23.69 3.83 -28.42
C ILE A 267 -23.14 3.73 -29.85
N SER A 268 -22.66 2.54 -30.23
CA SER A 268 -22.16 2.28 -31.59
C SER A 268 -23.23 2.48 -32.63
N ASP A 269 -24.46 1.94 -32.42
CA ASP A 269 -25.58 2.09 -33.33
C ASP A 269 -26.00 3.55 -33.51
N LEU A 270 -26.04 4.31 -32.41
CA LEU A 270 -26.36 5.74 -32.44
C LEU A 270 -25.31 6.56 -33.18
N ALA A 271 -24.04 6.24 -33.00
CA ALA A 271 -22.95 6.89 -33.73
C ALA A 271 -23.04 6.60 -35.21
N HIS A 272 -23.33 5.35 -35.60
CA HIS A 272 -23.54 4.95 -37.00
C HIS A 272 -24.77 5.66 -37.61
N GLY A 273 -25.90 5.69 -36.89
CA GLY A 273 -27.12 6.38 -37.33
C GLY A 273 -26.96 7.89 -37.49
N SER A 274 -26.00 8.48 -36.79
CA SER A 274 -25.66 9.90 -36.90
C SER A 274 -24.55 10.19 -37.91
N ASP A 275 -24.09 9.18 -38.66
CA ASP A 275 -22.97 9.24 -39.62
C ASP A 275 -21.65 9.71 -38.95
N VAL A 276 -21.44 9.37 -37.66
CA VAL A 276 -20.26 9.71 -36.89
C VAL A 276 -19.36 8.48 -36.73
N ARG A 277 -18.16 8.55 -37.30
CA ARG A 277 -17.14 7.51 -37.07
C ARG A 277 -16.53 7.69 -35.72
N LEU A 278 -16.36 6.59 -34.98
CA LEU A 278 -15.70 6.59 -33.68
C LEU A 278 -14.25 6.19 -33.84
N TRP A 279 -13.34 6.94 -33.21
CA TRP A 279 -11.94 6.58 -33.05
C TRP A 279 -11.73 5.69 -31.82
N GLU A 280 -12.55 5.92 -30.80
CA GLU A 280 -12.52 5.15 -29.57
C GLU A 280 -13.94 4.89 -29.08
N LEU A 281 -14.22 3.64 -28.73
CA LEU A 281 -15.39 3.22 -27.96
C LEU A 281 -14.93 2.16 -26.97
N SER A 282 -14.61 2.58 -25.75
CA SER A 282 -14.04 1.73 -24.72
C SER A 282 -14.91 1.71 -23.47
N PRO A 283 -15.13 0.53 -22.83
CA PRO A 283 -15.80 0.44 -21.55
C PRO A 283 -14.83 0.88 -20.44
N HIS A 284 -15.33 1.71 -19.56
CA HIS A 284 -14.66 2.05 -18.31
C HIS A 284 -15.53 1.61 -17.15
N GLN A 285 -15.00 0.69 -16.34
CA GLN A 285 -15.68 0.23 -15.14
C GLN A 285 -15.44 1.23 -14.00
N ALA A 286 -16.47 1.41 -13.18
CA ALA A 286 -16.37 2.15 -11.95
C ALA A 286 -15.21 1.63 -11.08
N SER A 287 -14.33 2.52 -10.67
CA SER A 287 -13.14 2.16 -9.89
C SER A 287 -13.18 2.77 -8.49
N LEU A 288 -12.47 2.12 -7.56
CA LEU A 288 -12.30 2.65 -6.20
C LEU A 288 -11.60 4.02 -6.22
N GLU A 289 -10.64 4.19 -7.12
CA GLU A 289 -9.90 5.45 -7.25
C GLU A 289 -10.81 6.60 -7.66
N GLU A 290 -11.64 6.37 -8.69
CA GLU A 290 -12.59 7.37 -9.15
C GLU A 290 -13.65 7.70 -8.09
N ALA A 291 -14.20 6.67 -7.43
CA ALA A 291 -15.14 6.82 -6.33
C ALA A 291 -14.54 7.65 -5.18
N TYR A 292 -13.29 7.38 -4.83
CA TYR A 292 -12.58 8.11 -3.81
C TYR A 292 -12.33 9.57 -4.21
N MET A 293 -11.88 9.82 -5.44
CA MET A 293 -11.64 11.18 -5.93
C MET A 293 -12.91 12.02 -5.91
N ARG A 294 -14.05 11.45 -6.30
CA ARG A 294 -15.35 12.15 -6.23
C ARG A 294 -15.75 12.47 -4.79
N LEU A 295 -15.63 11.52 -3.87
CA LEU A 295 -15.95 11.74 -2.46
C LEU A 295 -15.07 12.84 -1.85
N THR A 296 -13.81 12.93 -2.28
CA THR A 296 -12.82 13.82 -1.66
C THR A 296 -12.67 15.16 -2.36
N GLN A 297 -13.32 15.40 -3.51
CA GLN A 297 -13.22 16.67 -4.28
C GLN A 297 -13.50 17.93 -3.45
N GLY A 298 -14.27 17.86 -2.36
CA GLY A 298 -14.50 18.97 -1.44
C GLY A 298 -13.79 18.84 -0.09
N ALA A 299 -13.23 17.66 0.21
CA ALA A 299 -12.71 17.33 1.54
C ALA A 299 -11.18 17.38 1.64
N VAL A 300 -10.46 17.42 0.52
CA VAL A 300 -8.99 17.39 0.47
C VAL A 300 -8.48 18.64 -0.23
N ASP A 301 -7.83 19.52 0.53
CA ASP A 301 -7.02 20.60 -0.05
C ASP A 301 -5.67 20.01 -0.47
N TYR A 302 -5.50 19.77 -1.77
CA TYR A 302 -4.20 19.49 -2.39
C TYR A 302 -3.36 20.78 -2.57
N ARG A 303 -3.69 21.87 -1.85
CA ARG A 303 -2.90 23.09 -1.94
C ARG A 303 -1.51 22.84 -1.41
N SER A 304 -0.52 23.07 -2.27
CA SER A 304 0.89 23.08 -1.87
C SER A 304 1.11 24.17 -0.82
N THR A 305 2.16 24.05 -0.02
CA THR A 305 2.54 25.08 0.96
C THR A 305 2.74 26.45 0.30
N ALA A 306 3.09 26.49 -1.00
CA ALA A 306 3.20 27.68 -1.81
C ALA A 306 1.83 28.34 -2.09
N ASP A 307 0.78 27.54 -2.31
CA ASP A 307 -0.59 28.05 -2.53
C ASP A 307 -1.22 28.57 -1.24
N GLN A 308 -0.82 28.06 -0.08
CA GLN A 308 -1.28 28.56 1.23
C GLN A 308 -0.67 29.93 1.56
N LEU A 309 0.52 30.24 1.09
CA LEU A 309 1.15 31.55 1.25
C LEU A 309 0.58 32.59 0.27
N ALA A 310 0.10 32.18 -0.91
CA ALA A 310 -0.52 33.08 -1.88
C ALA A 310 -1.94 33.55 -1.45
N GLY A 311 -2.58 32.87 -0.51
CA GLY A 311 -3.92 33.22 0.02
C GLY A 311 -3.95 34.26 1.12
N PHE A 312 -2.81 34.71 1.63
CA PHE A 312 -2.68 35.80 2.58
C PHE A 312 -2.43 37.17 1.90
N ALA A 313 -3.28 37.55 0.96
CA ALA A 313 -3.43 38.97 0.64
C ALA A 313 -4.30 39.59 1.75
N PRO A 314 -3.85 40.62 2.47
CA PRO A 314 -4.67 41.26 3.46
C PRO A 314 -5.91 41.89 2.77
N PRO A 315 -7.11 41.87 3.42
CA PRO A 315 -8.30 42.47 2.84
C PRO A 315 -8.02 43.92 2.54
N GLN A 316 -8.27 44.33 1.29
CA GLN A 316 -8.22 45.74 0.89
C GLN A 316 -9.30 46.48 1.67
N GLN A 317 -8.90 47.34 2.59
CA GLN A 317 -9.79 48.28 3.23
C GLN A 317 -10.24 49.32 2.20
N PRO A 318 -11.54 49.75 2.21
CA PRO A 318 -12.00 50.84 1.35
C PRO A 318 -11.30 52.12 1.77
N GLY A 319 -10.83 52.88 0.79
CA GLY A 319 -9.97 54.00 0.92
C GLY A 319 -10.45 55.13 1.84
N TYR A 320 -9.54 55.55 2.69
CA TYR A 320 -9.49 56.91 3.19
C TYR A 320 -8.20 57.57 2.70
N GLY A 321 -8.36 58.72 2.06
CA GLY A 321 -7.30 59.44 1.37
C GLY A 321 -6.21 59.97 2.31
N GLY A 322 -5.01 59.99 1.72
CA GLY A 322 -3.97 60.99 1.96
C GLY A 322 -3.02 60.70 3.13
N GLN A 323 -1.89 60.14 2.83
CA GLN A 323 -0.52 60.62 3.13
C GLN A 323 0.47 59.48 2.80
N LEU A 324 1.46 59.84 1.97
CA LEU A 324 2.57 58.98 1.60
C LEU A 324 3.39 58.63 2.85
N TYR A 325 3.24 57.39 3.35
CA TYR A 325 4.13 56.83 4.37
C TYR A 325 5.40 56.31 3.67
N GLN A 326 6.52 56.99 3.90
CA GLN A 326 7.82 56.47 3.59
C GLN A 326 8.20 55.47 4.69
N PRO A 327 8.51 54.20 4.34
CA PRO A 327 8.99 53.28 5.35
C PRO A 327 10.42 53.67 5.78
N PRO A 328 10.77 53.51 7.07
CA PRO A 328 12.09 53.79 7.58
C PRO A 328 13.12 52.88 6.88
N VAL A 329 14.24 53.47 6.44
CA VAL A 329 15.39 52.81 5.87
C VAL A 329 15.95 51.88 6.94
N VAL A 330 15.79 50.59 6.74
CA VAL A 330 16.43 49.57 7.58
C VAL A 330 17.89 49.52 7.14
N PRO A 331 18.89 49.70 8.04
CA PRO A 331 20.27 49.57 7.66
C PRO A 331 20.56 48.13 7.24
N GLU A 332 21.22 47.99 6.08
CA GLU A 332 21.71 46.70 5.58
C GLU A 332 22.61 46.05 6.63
N VAL A 333 22.18 44.92 7.14
CA VAL A 333 23.03 44.02 7.96
C VAL A 333 23.96 43.32 6.97
N PRO A 334 25.28 43.40 7.17
CA PRO A 334 26.22 42.69 6.31
C PRO A 334 25.97 41.19 6.44
N THR A 335 25.59 40.55 5.36
CA THR A 335 25.57 39.06 5.25
C THR A 335 27.01 38.58 5.22
N GLN A 336 27.59 38.35 6.41
CA GLN A 336 28.74 37.50 6.52
C GLN A 336 28.28 36.05 6.38
N GLY A 337 28.60 35.49 5.21
CA GLY A 337 28.33 34.15 4.83
C GLY A 337 29.05 33.15 5.75
N TRP A 338 28.29 32.29 6.32
CA TRP A 338 28.74 31.04 6.96
C TRP A 338 28.78 29.94 5.90
N TYR A 339 29.80 29.89 5.12
CA TYR A 339 30.28 28.90 4.16
C TYR A 339 30.81 29.57 2.89
N ALA A 340 32.05 30.04 3.00
CA ALA A 340 32.88 30.19 1.82
C ALA A 340 33.70 28.90 1.66
N PRO A 341 33.75 28.28 0.47
CA PRO A 341 34.68 27.18 0.25
C PRO A 341 36.12 27.70 0.38
N PRO A 342 37.05 26.90 0.96
CA PRO A 342 38.45 27.32 1.08
C PRO A 342 39.09 27.51 -0.32
N PRO A 343 40.03 28.44 -0.48
CA PRO A 343 40.71 28.64 -1.72
C PRO A 343 41.52 27.40 -2.13
N PRO A 344 41.66 27.10 -3.44
CA PRO A 344 42.41 25.95 -3.90
C PRO A 344 43.90 26.14 -3.58
N GLY A 345 44.47 25.36 -2.68
CA GLY A 345 45.90 25.34 -2.42
C GLY A 345 46.40 24.99 -1.03
N GLU A 346 45.55 24.98 0.02
CA GLU A 346 46.05 24.65 1.36
C GLU A 346 45.34 23.42 1.92
N ASN A 347 46.07 22.31 2.09
CA ASN A 347 45.64 21.09 2.72
C ASN A 347 45.99 21.16 4.23
N PRO A 348 45.01 21.27 5.16
CA PRO A 348 45.29 21.42 6.60
C PRO A 348 45.80 20.14 7.25
N TYR A 349 46.04 19.04 6.53
CA TYR A 349 46.54 17.76 7.08
C TYR A 349 47.97 17.42 6.65
N ALA A 350 48.77 18.40 6.18
CA ALA A 350 50.15 18.16 5.77
C ALA A 350 51.21 18.21 6.88
N ALA A 351 50.82 18.10 8.15
CA ALA A 351 51.79 18.07 9.26
C ALA A 351 51.52 16.96 10.25
N GLN A 352 51.72 15.71 9.81
CA GLN A 352 52.15 14.61 10.68
C GLN A 352 52.66 13.46 9.80
N GLY A 353 53.98 13.25 9.85
CA GLY A 353 54.66 12.17 9.15
C GLY A 353 54.22 10.79 9.65
N GLY A 354 53.72 9.97 8.73
CA GLY A 354 53.36 8.58 8.94
C GLY A 354 53.27 7.89 7.59
N GLN A 355 54.11 6.87 7.43
CA GLN A 355 54.34 6.06 6.23
C GLN A 355 53.07 5.68 5.50
N ALA A 356 53.10 5.82 4.18
CA ALA A 356 52.08 5.32 3.25
C ALA A 356 52.02 3.78 3.26
N PRO A 357 50.84 3.16 3.30
CA PRO A 357 50.72 1.74 3.04
C PRO A 357 50.84 1.47 1.53
N ALA A 358 51.53 0.39 1.20
CA ALA A 358 51.85 -0.07 -0.13
C ALA A 358 50.59 -0.28 -1.00
N ALA A 359 50.74 0.06 -2.28
CA ALA A 359 49.73 -0.13 -3.32
C ALA A 359 49.27 -1.59 -3.42
N ALA A 360 47.96 -1.82 -3.47
CA ALA A 360 47.36 -3.09 -3.75
C ALA A 360 47.64 -3.48 -5.22
N PRO A 361 47.90 -4.79 -5.52
CA PRO A 361 48.15 -5.25 -6.88
C PRO A 361 46.89 -5.19 -7.75
N ALA A 362 47.09 -4.86 -9.02
CA ALA A 362 46.04 -4.81 -10.05
C ALA A 362 45.38 -6.18 -10.25
N PRO A 363 44.08 -6.26 -10.61
CA PRO A 363 43.41 -7.52 -10.88
C PRO A 363 43.94 -8.18 -12.15
N VAL A 364 44.28 -9.45 -12.01
CA VAL A 364 44.72 -10.33 -13.08
C VAL A 364 43.52 -10.64 -14.01
N ALA A 365 43.71 -10.41 -15.31
CA ALA A 365 42.72 -10.72 -16.33
C ALA A 365 42.51 -12.25 -16.42
N VAL A 366 41.28 -12.72 -16.31
CA VAL A 366 40.84 -14.07 -16.56
C VAL A 366 40.66 -14.25 -18.08
N PRO A 367 41.21 -15.30 -18.72
CA PRO A 367 41.00 -15.56 -20.14
C PRO A 367 39.56 -15.93 -20.43
N ALA A 368 39.03 -15.42 -21.54
CA ALA A 368 37.71 -15.76 -22.06
C ALA A 368 37.65 -17.22 -22.50
N GLU A 369 36.74 -18.01 -21.97
CA GLU A 369 36.35 -19.31 -22.46
C GLU A 369 35.58 -19.18 -23.78
N ALA A 370 35.96 -20.03 -24.76
CA ALA A 370 35.34 -20.13 -26.07
C ALA A 370 33.93 -20.76 -26.00
N PRO A 371 33.02 -20.43 -26.94
CA PRO A 371 31.64 -20.90 -26.90
C PRO A 371 31.55 -22.39 -27.26
N VAL A 372 30.86 -23.15 -26.41
CA VAL A 372 30.49 -24.55 -26.66
C VAL A 372 29.35 -24.59 -27.67
N ALA A 373 29.56 -25.36 -28.75
CA ALA A 373 28.61 -25.60 -29.83
C ALA A 373 27.36 -26.35 -29.35
N ALA A 374 26.19 -25.95 -29.89
CA ALA A 374 24.92 -26.64 -29.73
C ALA A 374 24.92 -28.03 -30.42
N PRO A 375 24.21 -29.03 -29.87
CA PRO A 375 24.04 -30.32 -30.55
C PRO A 375 22.88 -30.27 -31.56
N ASP A 376 23.16 -30.91 -32.71
CA ASP A 376 22.31 -31.10 -33.89
C ASP A 376 21.16 -32.09 -33.60
N PRO A 377 19.96 -31.91 -34.12
CA PRO A 377 18.83 -32.82 -33.93
C PRO A 377 18.62 -33.70 -35.17
N THR A 378 19.36 -34.81 -35.29
CA THR A 378 18.95 -35.92 -36.20
C THR A 378 19.59 -37.25 -35.78
N GLY A 379 18.74 -38.23 -35.47
CA GLY A 379 19.25 -39.62 -35.32
C GLY A 379 18.29 -40.59 -34.62
N ARG A 380 17.25 -40.98 -35.31
CA ARG A 380 16.73 -42.35 -35.58
C ARG A 380 16.93 -43.45 -34.55
N ALA A 381 15.79 -44.08 -34.29
CA ALA A 381 15.55 -45.32 -33.58
C ALA A 381 16.36 -46.51 -34.07
N SER A 382 16.73 -47.41 -33.15
CA SER A 382 16.82 -48.86 -33.44
C SER A 382 16.63 -49.65 -32.13
N ASP A 383 15.70 -50.61 -32.25
CA ASP A 383 15.36 -51.69 -31.35
C ASP A 383 16.58 -52.51 -30.91
N THR A 384 16.51 -53.04 -29.68
CA THR A 384 16.75 -54.48 -29.46
C THR A 384 16.22 -54.93 -28.09
N ALA A 385 15.45 -55.99 -28.17
CA ALA A 385 14.86 -56.79 -27.10
C ALA A 385 15.88 -57.67 -26.38
N SER A 386 15.63 -58.07 -25.14
CA SER A 386 15.74 -59.42 -24.54
C SER A 386 15.56 -59.30 -23.03
N ALA A 387 14.55 -59.82 -22.43
CA ALA A 387 14.16 -61.21 -22.08
C ALA A 387 14.60 -61.62 -20.66
N ALA A 388 13.60 -62.14 -19.95
CA ALA A 388 13.60 -63.14 -18.85
C ALA A 388 13.91 -62.60 -17.43
N GLY A 389 13.19 -62.92 -16.38
CA GLY A 389 12.31 -64.05 -16.06
C GLY A 389 11.71 -63.83 -14.68
N MET A 390 10.51 -64.27 -14.56
CA MET A 390 9.95 -65.31 -13.69
C MET A 390 10.06 -65.17 -12.18
N GLY A 391 8.89 -65.19 -11.56
CA GLY A 391 8.41 -66.08 -10.46
C GLY A 391 7.95 -65.29 -9.25
N GLY A 392 6.82 -65.46 -8.73
CA GLY A 392 5.79 -66.41 -8.44
C GLY A 392 4.92 -65.85 -7.38
N VAL A 393 3.66 -65.85 -7.60
CA VAL A 393 2.56 -66.57 -6.89
C VAL A 393 2.60 -66.58 -5.35
N GLY A 394 1.50 -66.17 -4.76
CA GLY A 394 1.16 -66.42 -3.37
C GLY A 394 -0.16 -65.77 -2.95
N ASP A 395 -1.25 -66.49 -3.14
CA ASP A 395 -2.62 -66.33 -2.67
C ASP A 395 -2.75 -66.37 -1.13
N GLY A 396 -3.86 -65.85 -0.65
CA GLY A 396 -4.41 -66.16 0.68
C GLY A 396 -5.17 -64.99 1.26
N LYS A 397 -6.39 -64.75 1.00
CA LYS A 397 -7.73 -65.16 1.43
C LYS A 397 -7.94 -65.25 2.96
N THR A 398 -9.03 -64.54 3.34
CA THR A 398 -10.02 -64.81 4.43
C THR A 398 -9.59 -64.36 5.83
N ASP A 399 -10.38 -63.86 6.75
CA ASP A 399 -11.83 -63.80 6.89
C ASP A 399 -12.12 -63.09 8.26
N THR A 400 -13.21 -62.37 8.33
CA THR A 400 -14.24 -62.28 9.37
C THR A 400 -13.93 -62.00 10.85
N THR A 401 -14.83 -61.14 11.33
CA THR A 401 -15.56 -61.12 12.63
C THR A 401 -14.87 -60.45 13.81
N ASP A 402 -15.45 -59.51 14.35
CA ASP A 402 -16.71 -59.24 15.09
C ASP A 402 -16.42 -58.99 16.59
N LYS A 403 -17.15 -58.04 17.14
CA LYS A 403 -17.59 -57.89 18.54
C LYS A 403 -16.69 -57.20 19.58
N ASP A 404 -17.25 -56.08 19.95
CA ASP A 404 -17.85 -55.71 21.26
C ASP A 404 -16.93 -55.43 22.46
N ASP A 405 -17.38 -54.35 23.10
CA ASP A 405 -17.42 -54.05 24.53
C ASP A 405 -16.13 -53.58 25.26
N ARG A 406 -16.05 -52.33 25.52
CA ARG A 406 -16.38 -51.61 26.79
C ARG A 406 -15.91 -50.17 26.73
#